data_6417a8de5c2d568e89de639039ed7d59
#
_entry.id   6417a8de5c2d568e89de639039ed7d59
#
_cell.length_a   1.000
_cell.length_b   1.000
_cell.length_c   1.000
_cell.angle_alpha   90.00
_cell.angle_beta   90.00
_cell.angle_gamma   90.00
#
_symmetry.space_group_name_H-M   'P 1'
#
loop_
_entity.id
_entity.type
_entity.pdbx_description
1 polymer ?
#
loop_
_entity_poly.entity_id
_entity_poly.type
_entity_poly.pdbx_seq_one_letter_code
_entity_poly.pdbx_strand_id
1 'polypeptide(L)'
;MWTRRCVIWASIRASVAAVADKLTAAIQPRYTYRVCSLQKTEAGFLLPEAELVLPGADAAKMLEQCDQAVLMACTLGTQFEALLRGEQARDMSRAVILAACGSAWVEAGCDQVEQELAHCLPNRYRTDRFS
;
A
#
# COMPACT_ATOMS: atom_id res chain seq x y z
N MET A 1 24.26 -30.71 11.53
CA MET A 1 22.81 -30.42 11.51
C MET A 1 22.46 -28.94 11.29
N TRP A 2 23.41 -28.05 11.38
CA TRP A 2 23.23 -26.59 11.22
C TRP A 2 23.39 -26.09 9.77
N THR A 3 24.03 -26.85 8.91
CA THR A 3 24.42 -26.43 7.55
C THR A 3 23.27 -26.30 6.55
N ARG A 4 22.23 -27.12 6.62
CA ARG A 4 21.11 -27.07 5.66
C ARG A 4 20.20 -25.86 5.86
N ARG A 5 19.91 -25.46 7.09
CA ARG A 5 19.10 -24.27 7.37
C ARG A 5 19.79 -22.99 6.95
N CYS A 6 21.11 -22.88 7.20
CA CYS A 6 21.89 -21.71 6.80
C CYS A 6 21.95 -21.50 5.29
N VAL A 7 22.07 -22.59 4.52
CA VAL A 7 22.14 -22.54 3.05
C VAL A 7 20.78 -22.11 2.46
N ILE A 8 19.69 -22.64 2.97
CA ILE A 8 18.35 -22.26 2.51
C ILE A 8 18.08 -20.77 2.78
N TRP A 9 18.41 -20.27 3.97
CA TRP A 9 18.22 -18.86 4.31
C TRP A 9 19.11 -17.93 3.47
N ALA A 10 20.35 -18.31 3.19
CA ALA A 10 21.25 -17.55 2.32
C ALA A 10 20.73 -17.50 0.88
N SER A 11 20.21 -18.61 0.36
CA SER A 11 19.63 -18.67 -0.98
C SER A 11 18.36 -17.82 -1.09
N ILE A 12 17.47 -17.87 -0.11
CA ILE A 12 16.25 -17.04 -0.07
C ILE A 12 16.63 -15.56 -0.02
N ARG A 13 17.57 -15.18 0.84
CA ARG A 13 18.03 -13.78 0.94
C ARG A 13 18.62 -13.27 -0.37
N ALA A 14 19.45 -14.08 -1.05
CA ALA A 14 20.02 -13.72 -2.34
C ALA A 14 18.94 -13.57 -3.41
N SER A 15 17.93 -14.44 -3.43
CA SER A 15 16.80 -14.35 -4.35
C SER A 15 15.96 -13.10 -4.09
N VAL A 16 15.69 -12.78 -2.83
CA VAL A 16 14.96 -11.56 -2.45
C VAL A 16 15.72 -10.31 -2.84
N ALA A 17 17.03 -10.26 -2.57
CA ALA A 17 17.88 -9.12 -2.96
C ALA A 17 17.90 -8.90 -4.48
N ALA A 18 18.08 -9.97 -5.27
CA ALA A 18 18.08 -9.88 -6.72
C ALA A 18 16.73 -9.42 -7.30
N VAL A 19 15.62 -9.83 -6.69
CA VAL A 19 14.27 -9.37 -7.07
C VAL A 19 14.06 -7.92 -6.66
N ALA A 20 14.49 -7.52 -5.46
CA ALA A 20 14.39 -6.15 -4.98
C ALA A 20 15.18 -5.17 -5.86
N ASP A 21 16.38 -5.54 -6.32
CA ASP A 21 17.17 -4.72 -7.23
C ASP A 21 16.48 -4.51 -8.59
N LYS A 22 15.89 -5.56 -9.15
CA LYS A 22 15.09 -5.47 -10.39
C LYS A 22 13.87 -4.59 -10.19
N LEU A 23 13.18 -4.74 -9.05
CA LEU A 23 12.03 -3.95 -8.70
C LEU A 23 12.39 -2.47 -8.62
N THR A 24 13.44 -2.13 -7.88
CA THR A 24 13.89 -0.75 -7.70
C THR A 24 14.21 -0.06 -9.03
N ALA A 25 14.77 -0.79 -10.00
CA ALA A 25 15.05 -0.26 -11.34
C ALA A 25 13.77 -0.08 -12.19
N ALA A 26 12.73 -0.86 -11.95
CA ALA A 26 11.52 -0.87 -12.77
C ALA A 26 10.38 0.00 -12.24
N ILE A 27 10.36 0.30 -10.93
CA ILE A 27 9.27 1.07 -10.33
C ILE A 27 9.36 2.56 -10.64
N GLN A 28 8.19 3.13 -10.85
CA GLN A 28 7.96 4.59 -10.89
C GLN A 28 6.86 4.93 -9.90
N PRO A 29 7.18 4.99 -8.60
CA PRO A 29 6.18 5.20 -7.58
C PRO A 29 5.54 6.57 -7.73
N ARG A 30 4.22 6.58 -7.70
CA ARG A 30 3.41 7.80 -7.68
C ARG A 30 2.34 7.65 -6.63
N TYR A 31 2.01 8.74 -5.99
CA TYR A 31 0.90 8.80 -5.06
C TYR A 31 0.11 10.08 -5.25
N THR A 32 -1.13 10.03 -4.85
CA THR A 32 -2.00 11.19 -4.72
C THR A 32 -2.92 10.99 -3.54
N TYR A 33 -3.38 12.08 -2.96
CA TYR A 33 -4.38 12.03 -1.90
C TYR A 33 -5.36 13.19 -2.00
N ARG A 34 -6.51 13.01 -1.36
CA ARG A 34 -7.52 14.05 -1.19
C ARG A 34 -8.07 13.99 0.22
N VAL A 35 -8.12 15.13 0.88
CA VAL A 35 -8.78 15.28 2.16
C VAL A 35 -10.25 15.58 1.90
N CYS A 36 -11.13 14.77 2.46
CA CYS A 36 -12.57 14.88 2.31
C CYS A 36 -13.25 15.07 3.67
N SER A 37 -14.31 15.84 3.70
CA SER A 37 -15.21 15.88 4.85
C SER A 37 -16.02 14.57 4.94
N LEU A 38 -16.47 14.23 6.14
CA LEU A 38 -17.31 13.06 6.39
C LEU A 38 -18.71 13.48 6.78
N GLN A 39 -19.71 12.88 6.15
CA GLN A 39 -21.12 13.04 6.50
C GLN A 39 -21.74 11.68 6.76
N LYS A 40 -22.30 11.49 7.95
CA LYS A 40 -23.01 10.26 8.29
C LYS A 40 -24.36 10.23 7.61
N THR A 41 -24.62 9.14 6.88
CA THR A 41 -25.90 8.89 6.19
C THR A 41 -26.44 7.51 6.56
N GLU A 42 -27.68 7.21 6.18
CA GLU A 42 -28.27 5.88 6.39
C GLU A 42 -27.54 4.78 5.59
N ALA A 43 -26.94 5.14 4.45
CA ALA A 43 -26.19 4.21 3.59
C ALA A 43 -24.73 4.02 4.01
N GLY A 44 -24.22 4.82 4.96
CA GLY A 44 -22.83 4.81 5.41
C GLY A 44 -22.25 6.22 5.53
N PHE A 45 -20.94 6.37 5.38
CA PHE A 45 -20.29 7.68 5.39
C PHE A 45 -20.15 8.21 3.96
N LEU A 46 -20.74 9.37 3.72
CA LEU A 46 -20.59 10.11 2.46
C LEU A 46 -19.35 11.01 2.52
N LEU A 47 -18.56 10.97 1.46
CA LEU A 47 -17.47 11.90 1.18
C LEU A 47 -17.92 12.81 0.03
N PRO A 48 -18.46 14.01 0.30
CA PRO A 48 -19.05 14.84 -0.75
C PRO A 48 -18.07 15.25 -1.84
N GLU A 49 -16.84 15.55 -1.47
CA GLU A 49 -15.80 16.00 -2.41
C GLU A 49 -15.35 14.91 -3.39
N ALA A 50 -15.60 13.65 -3.05
CA ALA A 50 -15.28 12.50 -3.88
C ALA A 50 -16.51 11.83 -4.49
N GLU A 51 -17.72 12.32 -4.15
CA GLU A 51 -19.01 11.71 -4.52
C GLU A 51 -19.05 10.20 -4.18
N LEU A 52 -18.46 9.83 -3.06
CA LEU A 52 -18.26 8.43 -2.64
C LEU A 52 -18.99 8.16 -1.32
N VAL A 53 -19.70 7.04 -1.28
CA VAL A 53 -20.26 6.49 -0.05
C VAL A 53 -19.45 5.28 0.37
N LEU A 54 -19.00 5.27 1.63
CA LEU A 54 -18.33 4.15 2.25
C LEU A 54 -19.33 3.35 3.08
N PRO A 55 -19.85 2.23 2.57
CA PRO A 55 -20.83 1.41 3.27
C PRO A 55 -20.14 0.42 4.21
N GLY A 56 -20.92 -0.15 5.11
CA GLY A 56 -20.50 -1.29 5.92
C GLY A 56 -20.11 -0.93 7.35
N ALA A 57 -20.17 -1.95 8.20
CA ALA A 57 -19.95 -1.83 9.64
C ALA A 57 -18.48 -1.48 10.00
N ASP A 58 -17.54 -1.98 9.23
CA ASP A 58 -16.11 -1.73 9.47
C ASP A 58 -15.74 -0.28 9.17
N ALA A 59 -16.21 0.26 8.03
CA ALA A 59 -16.06 1.67 7.70
C ALA A 59 -16.75 2.56 8.75
N ALA A 60 -17.97 2.19 9.16
CA ALA A 60 -18.69 2.92 10.18
C ALA A 60 -17.93 2.97 11.51
N LYS A 61 -17.42 1.83 11.96
CA LYS A 61 -16.64 1.73 13.20
C LYS A 61 -15.36 2.55 13.17
N MET A 62 -14.64 2.51 12.04
CA MET A 62 -13.39 3.23 11.86
C MET A 62 -13.60 4.75 11.81
N LEU A 63 -14.69 5.20 11.18
CA LEU A 63 -14.92 6.61 10.89
C LEU A 63 -15.85 7.30 11.91
N GLU A 64 -16.40 6.57 12.88
CA GLU A 64 -17.41 7.07 13.81
C GLU A 64 -17.00 8.34 14.57
N GLN A 65 -15.70 8.45 14.88
CA GLN A 65 -15.14 9.59 15.63
C GLN A 65 -14.31 10.53 14.75
N CYS A 66 -14.45 10.41 13.44
CA CYS A 66 -13.70 11.22 12.48
C CYS A 66 -14.58 12.30 11.85
N ASP A 67 -14.02 13.47 11.64
CA ASP A 67 -14.65 14.58 10.89
C ASP A 67 -14.16 14.64 9.44
N GLN A 68 -13.03 14.03 9.16
CA GLN A 68 -12.43 14.02 7.84
C GLN A 68 -11.86 12.64 7.54
N ALA A 69 -11.84 12.29 6.27
CA ALA A 69 -11.13 11.14 5.74
C ALA A 69 -10.14 11.57 4.67
N VAL A 70 -9.04 10.86 4.58
CA VAL A 70 -8.09 11.03 3.50
C VAL A 70 -8.18 9.83 2.58
N LEU A 71 -8.58 10.08 1.34
CA LEU A 71 -8.47 9.10 0.27
C LEU A 71 -7.08 9.19 -0.33
N MET A 72 -6.37 8.07 -0.41
CA MET A 72 -5.06 8.02 -1.04
C MET A 72 -4.98 6.91 -2.06
N ALA A 73 -4.16 7.10 -3.07
CA ALA A 73 -3.83 6.11 -4.08
C ALA A 73 -2.33 6.10 -4.32
N CYS A 74 -1.74 4.92 -4.29
CA CYS A 74 -0.34 4.68 -4.60
C CYS A 74 -0.22 3.69 -5.75
N THR A 75 0.77 3.89 -6.61
CA THR A 75 1.08 2.95 -7.70
C THR A 75 2.58 2.82 -7.86
N LEU A 76 3.03 1.66 -8.31
CA LEU A 76 4.43 1.41 -8.69
C LEU A 76 4.68 1.65 -10.18
N GLY A 77 3.63 1.94 -10.95
CA GLY A 77 3.70 2.19 -12.39
C GLY A 77 3.50 0.94 -13.24
N THR A 78 3.28 1.16 -14.54
CA THR A 78 2.98 0.09 -15.50
C THR A 78 4.14 -0.86 -15.75
N GLN A 79 5.37 -0.42 -15.53
CA GLN A 79 6.57 -1.26 -15.69
C GLN A 79 6.63 -2.36 -14.62
N PHE A 80 6.14 -2.10 -13.42
CA PHE A 80 6.00 -3.12 -12.38
C PHE A 80 5.05 -4.23 -12.81
N GLU A 81 3.90 -3.88 -13.36
CA GLU A 81 2.91 -4.84 -13.86
C GLU A 81 3.47 -5.72 -14.99
N ALA A 82 4.24 -5.12 -15.89
CA ALA A 82 4.90 -5.85 -16.97
C ALA A 82 5.97 -6.82 -16.43
N LEU A 83 6.75 -6.36 -15.46
CA LEU A 83 7.77 -7.18 -14.81
C LEU A 83 7.12 -8.36 -14.06
N LEU A 84 6.06 -8.12 -13.31
CA LEU A 84 5.34 -9.16 -12.56
C LEU A 84 4.75 -10.22 -13.51
N ARG A 85 4.10 -9.81 -14.59
CA ARG A 85 3.59 -10.74 -15.61
C ARG A 85 4.70 -11.56 -16.29
N GLY A 86 5.84 -10.93 -16.55
CA GLY A 86 7.01 -11.62 -17.10
C GLY A 86 7.57 -12.69 -16.16
N GLU A 87 7.65 -12.41 -14.87
CA GLU A 87 8.09 -13.41 -13.87
C GLU A 87 7.04 -14.49 -13.67
N GLN A 88 5.75 -14.19 -13.67
CA GLN A 88 4.67 -15.19 -13.60
C GLN A 88 4.74 -16.23 -14.72
N ALA A 89 5.15 -15.81 -15.91
CA ALA A 89 5.30 -16.69 -17.06
C ALA A 89 6.57 -17.56 -17.01
N ARG A 90 7.58 -17.17 -16.22
CA ARG A 90 8.89 -17.82 -16.18
C ARG A 90 9.14 -18.61 -14.90
N ASP A 91 8.86 -18.00 -13.77
CA ASP A 91 9.13 -18.53 -12.44
C ASP A 91 8.14 -17.97 -11.42
N MET A 92 7.16 -18.77 -11.06
CA MET A 92 6.11 -18.38 -10.12
C MET A 92 6.68 -18.05 -8.73
N SER A 93 7.74 -18.71 -8.30
CA SER A 93 8.36 -18.44 -6.99
C SER A 93 8.94 -17.02 -6.95
N ARG A 94 9.57 -16.59 -8.03
CA ARG A 94 10.09 -15.22 -8.16
C ARG A 94 8.96 -14.20 -8.28
N ALA A 95 7.89 -14.55 -8.97
CA ALA A 95 6.70 -13.69 -9.07
C ALA A 95 6.06 -13.42 -7.71
N VAL A 96 5.96 -14.43 -6.85
CA VAL A 96 5.45 -14.27 -5.47
C VAL A 96 6.35 -13.33 -4.65
N ILE A 97 7.67 -13.49 -4.74
CA ILE A 97 8.64 -12.61 -4.06
C ILE A 97 8.49 -11.18 -4.60
N LEU A 98 8.39 -11.00 -5.92
CA LEU A 98 8.22 -9.70 -6.55
C LEU A 98 6.93 -9.01 -6.10
N ALA A 99 5.81 -9.75 -6.05
CA ALA A 99 4.54 -9.22 -5.57
C ALA A 99 4.62 -8.78 -4.11
N ALA A 100 5.26 -9.57 -3.24
CA ALA A 100 5.45 -9.22 -1.84
C ALA A 100 6.34 -7.97 -1.67
N CYS A 101 7.42 -7.86 -2.43
CA CYS A 101 8.27 -6.67 -2.46
C CYS A 101 7.49 -5.44 -2.95
N GLY A 102 6.67 -5.59 -3.99
CA GLY A 102 5.81 -4.53 -4.51
C GLY A 102 4.83 -4.02 -3.47
N SER A 103 4.17 -4.92 -2.74
CA SER A 103 3.28 -4.56 -1.63
C SER A 103 4.00 -3.78 -0.54
N ALA A 104 5.19 -4.21 -0.14
CA ALA A 104 6.00 -3.49 0.84
C ALA A 104 6.37 -2.08 0.38
N TRP A 105 6.66 -1.88 -0.90
CA TRP A 105 6.92 -0.56 -1.48
C TRP A 105 5.69 0.34 -1.47
N VAL A 106 4.51 -0.19 -1.79
CA VAL A 106 3.25 0.55 -1.71
C VAL A 106 2.97 0.99 -0.28
N GLU A 107 3.13 0.09 0.69
CA GLU A 107 2.95 0.42 2.10
C GLU A 107 3.91 1.53 2.56
N ALA A 108 5.19 1.45 2.18
CA ALA A 108 6.16 2.49 2.49
C ALA A 108 5.78 3.85 1.85
N GLY A 109 5.23 3.85 0.65
CA GLY A 109 4.70 5.04 0.00
C GLY A 109 3.51 5.64 0.74
N CYS A 110 2.59 4.80 1.20
CA CYS A 110 1.47 5.22 2.04
C CYS A 110 1.95 5.82 3.37
N ASP A 111 2.94 5.22 4.02
CA ASP A 111 3.53 5.74 5.26
C ASP A 111 4.15 7.12 5.04
N GLN A 112 4.80 7.35 3.90
CA GLN A 112 5.34 8.65 3.54
C GLN A 112 4.24 9.71 3.39
N VAL A 113 3.14 9.38 2.70
CA VAL A 113 1.97 10.26 2.58
C VAL A 113 1.40 10.61 3.95
N GLU A 114 1.30 9.65 4.83
CA GLU A 114 0.82 9.87 6.20
C GLU A 114 1.73 10.83 6.98
N GLN A 115 3.04 10.73 6.81
CA GLN A 115 4.00 11.66 7.41
C GLN A 115 3.84 13.08 6.86
N GLU A 116 3.67 13.23 5.55
CA GLU A 116 3.39 14.52 4.91
C GLU A 116 2.09 15.13 5.44
N LEU A 117 1.03 14.35 5.54
CA LEU A 117 -0.26 14.79 6.09
C LEU A 117 -0.17 15.24 7.54
N ALA A 118 0.63 14.56 8.37
CA ALA A 118 0.86 14.95 9.75
C ALA A 118 1.50 16.35 9.86
N HIS A 119 2.31 16.74 8.89
CA HIS A 119 2.87 18.09 8.81
C HIS A 119 1.88 19.12 8.27
N CYS A 120 1.06 18.74 7.30
CA CYS A 120 0.07 19.63 6.68
C CYS A 120 -1.17 19.87 7.55
N LEU A 121 -1.51 18.93 8.42
CA LEU A 121 -2.68 18.95 9.29
C LEU A 121 -2.27 18.88 10.76
N PRO A 122 -1.60 19.90 11.30
CA PRO A 122 -1.16 19.94 12.69
C PRO A 122 -2.39 19.93 13.63
N ASN A 123 -2.22 19.37 14.82
CA ASN A 123 -3.28 19.25 15.85
C ASN A 123 -4.45 18.32 15.49
N ARG A 124 -4.25 17.37 14.58
CA ARG A 124 -5.21 16.33 14.29
C ARG A 124 -4.73 14.98 14.79
N TYR A 125 -5.64 14.21 15.41
CA TYR A 125 -5.39 12.81 15.76
C TYR A 125 -5.75 11.94 14.58
N ARG A 126 -4.87 10.99 14.28
CA ARG A 126 -5.07 10.02 13.22
C ARG A 126 -5.57 8.71 13.79
N THR A 127 -6.55 8.12 13.11
CA THR A 127 -6.95 6.72 13.30
C THR A 127 -6.19 5.81 12.35
N ASP A 128 -6.55 4.54 12.29
CA ASP A 128 -5.92 3.56 11.42
C ASP A 128 -6.19 3.81 9.93
N ARG A 129 -5.33 3.22 9.10
CA ARG A 129 -5.49 3.13 7.66
C ARG A 129 -6.26 1.87 7.31
N PHE A 130 -7.19 1.99 6.37
CA PHE A 130 -7.93 0.88 5.77
C PHE A 130 -7.54 0.73 4.29
N SER A 131 -7.16 -0.45 3.88
CA SER A 131 -6.77 -0.79 2.51
C SER A 131 -7.58 -1.96 1.96
#